data_c5e8d4dd60eea5d9d5820768c9818062
#
_entry.id   c5e8d4dd60eea5d9d5820768c9818062
#
_cell.length_a   1.000
_cell.length_b   1.000
_cell.length_c   1.000
_cell.angle_alpha   90.00
_cell.angle_beta   90.00
_cell.angle_gamma   90.00
#
_symmetry.space_group_name_H-M   'P 1'
#
loop_
_entity.id
_entity.type
_entity.pdbx_description
1 polymer ?
#
loop_
_entity_poly.entity_id
_entity_poly.type
_entity_poly.pdbx_seq_one_letter_code
_entity_poly.pdbx_strand_id
1 'polypeptide(L)'
;MKKYLIFLFTVLTSLHVSAQSDGSQLWLGKQYANSCQVISQLPDDATAKIAKQELENNWRGKNVELKIDKTLNLGEGYNLYARPAQQGDNIQYEATITASNPIGLLYGAYELIRLQNTDAYNTGSGNQQNFSKAIDETEKPQVGLRILNHWDNLDGSIERGYAGKSIFKWEEIKLGKNGKGGSISKSLHDRLITYARANASLGINGSVLNNVN
;
A
#
# COMPACT_ATOMS: atom_id res chain seq x y z
N MET A 1 -10.35 65.28 -29.75
CA MET A 1 -9.62 64.41 -28.78
C MET A 1 -10.41 63.15 -28.60
N LYS A 2 -9.94 62.04 -29.21
CA LYS A 2 -10.59 60.74 -29.10
C LYS A 2 -9.97 59.98 -27.91
N LYS A 3 -10.77 59.67 -26.90
CA LYS A 3 -10.38 58.84 -25.74
C LYS A 3 -10.44 57.39 -26.15
N TYR A 4 -9.35 56.68 -26.20
CA TYR A 4 -9.31 55.26 -26.37
C TYR A 4 -9.48 54.59 -24.99
N LEU A 5 -10.60 53.89 -24.84
CA LEU A 5 -10.89 53.04 -23.68
C LEU A 5 -10.20 51.70 -23.91
N ILE A 6 -9.10 51.44 -23.21
CA ILE A 6 -8.42 50.15 -23.24
C ILE A 6 -9.15 49.21 -22.30
N PHE A 7 -9.87 48.25 -22.85
CA PHE A 7 -10.46 47.13 -22.11
C PHE A 7 -9.38 46.11 -21.86
N LEU A 8 -8.87 46.08 -20.63
CA LEU A 8 -7.96 45.05 -20.19
C LEU A 8 -8.79 43.78 -19.89
N PHE A 9 -8.81 42.83 -20.84
CA PHE A 9 -9.42 41.52 -20.65
C PHE A 9 -8.45 40.66 -19.84
N THR A 10 -8.58 40.66 -18.53
CA THR A 10 -7.91 39.68 -17.65
C THR A 10 -8.59 38.34 -17.85
N VAL A 11 -7.99 37.49 -18.66
CA VAL A 11 -8.34 36.08 -18.71
C VAL A 11 -7.89 35.44 -17.41
N LEU A 12 -8.80 35.32 -16.45
CA LEU A 12 -8.62 34.41 -15.31
C LEU A 12 -8.64 32.98 -15.88
N THR A 13 -7.47 32.44 -16.18
CA THR A 13 -7.33 31.01 -16.28
C THR A 13 -7.49 30.44 -14.89
N SER A 14 -8.68 30.00 -14.55
CA SER A 14 -8.90 29.15 -13.39
C SER A 14 -8.09 27.88 -13.62
N LEU A 15 -6.92 27.81 -13.00
CA LEU A 15 -6.22 26.56 -12.80
C LEU A 15 -7.15 25.70 -11.94
N HIS A 16 -7.90 24.84 -12.62
CA HIS A 16 -8.55 23.73 -11.94
C HIS A 16 -7.45 22.81 -11.46
N VAL A 17 -6.93 23.10 -10.29
CA VAL A 17 -6.22 22.10 -9.52
C VAL A 17 -7.27 21.06 -9.16
N SER A 18 -7.43 20.09 -10.04
CA SER A 18 -8.10 18.85 -9.69
C SER A 18 -7.27 18.19 -8.61
N ALA A 19 -7.52 18.56 -7.36
CA ALA A 19 -7.10 17.77 -6.23
C ALA A 19 -7.96 16.51 -6.19
N GLN A 20 -7.94 15.76 -7.27
CA GLN A 20 -8.58 14.46 -7.37
C GLN A 20 -7.55 13.43 -6.92
N SER A 21 -7.22 13.50 -5.65
CA SER A 21 -6.51 12.42 -4.99
C SER A 21 -7.54 11.35 -4.64
N ASP A 22 -7.78 10.47 -5.58
CA ASP A 22 -8.54 9.22 -5.34
C ASP A 22 -7.71 8.18 -4.57
N GLY A 23 -6.54 8.56 -4.08
CA GLY A 23 -5.58 7.66 -3.45
C GLY A 23 -4.72 6.86 -4.42
N SER A 24 -4.97 6.91 -5.74
CA SER A 24 -4.20 6.16 -6.74
C SER A 24 -2.75 6.64 -6.85
N GLN A 25 -2.47 7.86 -6.44
CA GLN A 25 -1.13 8.46 -6.40
C GLN A 25 -0.44 8.33 -5.04
N LEU A 26 -1.07 7.70 -4.06
CA LEU A 26 -0.44 7.35 -2.80
C LEU A 26 0.65 6.31 -3.04
N TRP A 27 1.51 6.14 -2.06
CA TRP A 27 2.68 5.27 -2.16
C TRP A 27 2.37 3.82 -2.58
N LEU A 28 1.13 3.30 -2.38
CA LEU A 28 0.68 2.00 -2.87
C LEU A 28 0.15 2.01 -4.31
N GLY A 29 -0.19 3.17 -4.87
CA GLY A 29 -0.88 3.27 -6.14
C GLY A 29 -0.01 3.06 -7.37
N LYS A 30 1.31 3.17 -7.25
CA LYS A 30 2.23 3.06 -8.38
C LYS A 30 2.71 1.63 -8.54
N GLN A 31 2.50 1.06 -9.71
CA GLN A 31 3.14 -0.18 -10.13
C GLN A 31 4.25 0.15 -11.12
N TYR A 32 5.37 -0.50 -10.97
CA TYR A 32 6.53 -0.30 -11.84
C TYR A 32 6.83 -1.61 -12.58
N ALA A 33 7.12 -1.51 -13.87
CA ALA A 33 7.73 -2.63 -14.59
C ALA A 33 9.11 -2.85 -14.00
N ASN A 34 9.32 -3.99 -13.34
CA ASN A 34 10.43 -4.15 -12.45
C ASN A 34 11.42 -5.25 -12.83
N SER A 35 12.68 -5.00 -12.53
CA SER A 35 13.77 -5.96 -12.59
C SER A 35 14.20 -6.46 -11.19
N CYS A 36 13.43 -6.19 -10.16
CA CYS A 36 13.75 -6.65 -8.81
C CYS A 36 13.69 -8.18 -8.75
N GLN A 37 14.74 -8.77 -8.23
CA GLN A 37 14.75 -10.18 -7.91
C GLN A 37 14.53 -10.36 -6.41
N VAL A 38 13.47 -11.05 -6.04
CA VAL A 38 13.23 -11.43 -4.65
C VAL A 38 13.85 -12.81 -4.39
N ILE A 39 14.87 -12.81 -3.57
CA ILE A 39 15.57 -14.03 -3.14
C ILE A 39 14.88 -14.54 -1.88
N SER A 40 14.35 -15.75 -1.91
CA SER A 40 13.66 -16.28 -0.75
C SER A 40 13.67 -17.79 -0.70
N GLN A 41 13.89 -18.35 0.50
CA GLN A 41 13.58 -19.73 0.85
C GLN A 41 12.38 -19.69 1.83
N LEU A 42 11.21 -19.33 1.31
CA LEU A 42 10.04 -19.15 2.13
C LEU A 42 9.23 -20.44 2.20
N PRO A 43 8.51 -20.65 3.31
CA PRO A 43 7.52 -21.71 3.39
C PRO A 43 6.45 -21.53 2.30
N ASP A 44 5.74 -22.59 1.95
CA ASP A 44 4.59 -22.52 1.05
C ASP A 44 3.39 -21.89 1.78
N ASP A 45 3.44 -20.56 1.90
CA ASP A 45 2.49 -19.71 2.62
C ASP A 45 1.96 -18.61 1.70
N ALA A 46 0.65 -18.38 1.74
CA ALA A 46 -0.01 -17.42 0.86
C ALA A 46 0.44 -15.97 1.15
N THR A 47 0.63 -15.61 2.43
CA THR A 47 1.05 -14.26 2.82
C THR A 47 2.50 -14.00 2.40
N ALA A 48 3.37 -15.00 2.55
CA ALA A 48 4.76 -14.90 2.07
C ALA A 48 4.84 -14.72 0.55
N LYS A 49 3.97 -15.42 -0.20
CA LYS A 49 3.85 -15.23 -1.66
C LYS A 49 3.38 -13.83 -2.01
N ILE A 50 2.42 -13.27 -1.28
CA ILE A 50 1.94 -11.90 -1.48
C ILE A 50 3.07 -10.91 -1.20
N ALA A 51 3.82 -11.06 -0.09
CA ALA A 51 4.95 -10.18 0.22
C ALA A 51 5.98 -10.16 -0.91
N LYS A 52 6.32 -11.34 -1.44
CA LYS A 52 7.22 -11.47 -2.59
C LYS A 52 6.65 -10.75 -3.82
N GLN A 53 5.40 -10.99 -4.17
CA GLN A 53 4.74 -10.40 -5.33
C GLN A 53 4.63 -8.88 -5.24
N GLU A 54 4.34 -8.33 -4.04
CA GLU A 54 4.30 -6.88 -3.84
C GLU A 54 5.66 -6.23 -4.10
N LEU A 55 6.73 -6.85 -3.65
CA LEU A 55 8.09 -6.36 -3.92
C LEU A 55 8.46 -6.48 -5.40
N GLU A 56 8.18 -7.61 -6.03
CA GLU A 56 8.43 -7.80 -7.46
C GLU A 56 7.69 -6.78 -8.33
N ASN A 57 6.51 -6.36 -7.92
CA ASN A 57 5.68 -5.41 -8.66
C ASN A 57 5.99 -3.94 -8.35
N ASN A 58 6.51 -3.63 -7.18
CA ASN A 58 6.52 -2.25 -6.68
C ASN A 58 7.88 -1.75 -6.22
N TRP A 59 8.83 -2.61 -5.90
CA TRP A 59 10.17 -2.20 -5.50
C TRP A 59 11.06 -1.91 -6.71
N ARG A 60 11.73 -0.76 -6.73
CA ARG A 60 12.60 -0.31 -7.84
C ARG A 60 14.09 -0.50 -7.56
N GLY A 61 14.43 -0.92 -6.37
CA GLY A 61 15.80 -1.25 -6.02
C GLY A 61 16.27 -2.55 -6.66
N LYS A 62 17.46 -3.02 -6.25
CA LYS A 62 17.99 -4.32 -6.65
C LYS A 62 17.27 -5.45 -5.93
N ASN A 63 18.04 -6.42 -5.53
CA ASN A 63 17.56 -7.63 -4.90
C ASN A 63 16.98 -7.34 -3.51
N VAL A 64 15.93 -8.05 -3.16
CA VAL A 64 15.41 -8.12 -1.81
C VAL A 64 15.49 -9.56 -1.33
N GLU A 65 16.06 -9.74 -0.15
CA GLU A 65 16.08 -11.04 0.51
C GLU A 65 15.00 -11.09 1.58
N LEU A 66 14.13 -12.10 1.53
CA LEU A 66 13.11 -12.36 2.53
C LEU A 66 13.51 -13.54 3.41
N LYS A 67 13.51 -13.36 4.72
CA LYS A 67 13.90 -14.36 5.72
C LYS A 67 12.87 -14.55 6.80
N ILE A 68 12.60 -15.80 7.17
CA ILE A 68 11.86 -16.13 8.40
C ILE A 68 12.87 -16.57 9.46
N ASP A 69 12.89 -15.85 10.56
CA ASP A 69 13.65 -16.19 11.76
C ASP A 69 12.74 -16.12 13.00
N LYS A 70 12.27 -17.27 13.42
CA LYS A 70 11.38 -17.40 14.58
C LYS A 70 12.04 -17.00 15.91
N THR A 71 13.37 -16.93 15.97
CA THR A 71 14.11 -16.58 17.19
C THR A 71 14.02 -15.09 17.52
N LEU A 72 13.67 -14.22 16.56
CA LEU A 72 13.55 -12.78 16.73
C LEU A 72 12.39 -12.37 17.65
N ASN A 73 11.39 -13.21 17.82
CA ASN A 73 10.21 -12.96 18.67
C ASN A 73 9.55 -11.58 18.43
N LEU A 74 9.44 -11.20 17.17
CA LEU A 74 8.86 -9.90 16.75
C LEU A 74 7.32 -9.93 16.64
N GLY A 75 6.68 -11.09 16.86
CA GLY A 75 5.27 -11.25 16.58
C GLY A 75 5.00 -10.98 15.11
N GLU A 76 4.10 -10.04 14.79
CA GLU A 76 3.83 -9.60 13.41
C GLU A 76 4.80 -8.51 12.93
N GLY A 77 5.86 -8.26 13.67
CA GLY A 77 6.87 -7.27 13.31
C GLY A 77 7.93 -7.79 12.35
N TYR A 78 8.84 -6.90 11.99
CA TYR A 78 9.92 -7.17 11.06
C TYR A 78 11.19 -6.39 11.43
N ASN A 79 12.32 -6.86 10.92
CA ASN A 79 13.54 -6.09 10.79
C ASN A 79 13.76 -5.79 9.30
N LEU A 80 13.95 -4.53 8.97
CA LEU A 80 14.22 -4.05 7.63
C LEU A 80 15.62 -3.45 7.59
N TYR A 81 16.50 -4.07 6.83
CA TYR A 81 17.81 -3.53 6.51
C TYR A 81 17.89 -3.26 5.02
N ALA A 82 18.26 -2.03 4.64
CA ALA A 82 18.51 -1.70 3.25
C ALA A 82 19.75 -0.81 3.14
N ARG A 83 20.56 -1.05 2.14
CA ARG A 83 21.80 -0.30 1.91
C ARG A 83 21.93 0.11 0.45
N PRO A 84 22.60 1.24 0.18
CA PRO A 84 22.98 1.58 -1.18
C PRO A 84 23.93 0.51 -1.73
N ALA A 85 23.65 0.08 -2.95
CA ALA A 85 24.53 -0.79 -3.72
C ALA A 85 24.95 -0.05 -4.98
N GLN A 86 26.25 0.14 -5.18
CA GLN A 86 26.75 0.87 -6.34
C GLN A 86 26.75 -0.05 -7.57
N GLN A 87 26.20 0.45 -8.67
CA GLN A 87 26.25 -0.21 -9.97
C GLN A 87 26.60 0.83 -11.04
N GLY A 88 27.90 0.94 -11.34
CA GLY A 88 28.39 2.01 -12.20
C GLY A 88 28.10 3.38 -11.61
N ASP A 89 27.53 4.26 -12.40
CA ASP A 89 27.13 5.62 -11.97
C ASP A 89 25.76 5.65 -11.25
N ASN A 90 25.07 4.51 -11.15
CA ASN A 90 23.74 4.42 -10.52
C ASN A 90 23.87 3.80 -9.13
N ILE A 91 23.20 4.44 -8.16
CA ILE A 91 23.01 3.88 -6.83
C ILE A 91 21.66 3.15 -6.81
N GLN A 92 21.69 1.88 -6.51
CA GLN A 92 20.48 1.07 -6.25
C GLN A 92 20.54 0.53 -4.83
N TYR A 93 19.40 0.05 -4.33
CA TYR A 93 19.32 -0.53 -2.97
C TYR A 93 19.23 -2.03 -3.04
N GLU A 94 19.95 -2.66 -2.14
CA GLU A 94 19.73 -4.05 -1.72
C GLU A 94 19.06 -4.01 -0.36
N ALA A 95 18.07 -4.85 -0.16
CA ALA A 95 17.35 -4.92 1.09
C ALA A 95 17.23 -6.35 1.61
N THR A 96 17.15 -6.48 2.92
CA THR A 96 16.79 -7.72 3.62
C THR A 96 15.65 -7.42 4.56
N ILE A 97 14.61 -8.23 4.48
CA ILE A 97 13.47 -8.19 5.40
C ILE A 97 13.46 -9.51 6.16
N THR A 98 13.61 -9.43 7.48
CA THR A 98 13.58 -10.59 8.36
C THR A 98 12.41 -10.48 9.32
N ALA A 99 11.61 -11.53 9.45
CA ALA A 99 10.45 -11.53 10.32
C ALA A 99 10.29 -12.88 11.04
N SER A 100 9.52 -12.91 12.13
CA SER A 100 9.24 -14.14 12.85
C SER A 100 8.20 -15.02 12.15
N ASN A 101 7.40 -14.42 11.25
CA ASN A 101 6.32 -15.09 10.51
C ASN A 101 6.02 -14.37 9.18
N PRO A 102 5.21 -14.98 8.29
CA PRO A 102 4.91 -14.40 6.97
C PRO A 102 4.26 -13.02 6.99
N ILE A 103 3.41 -12.71 7.96
CA ILE A 103 2.73 -11.41 8.02
C ILE A 103 3.72 -10.26 8.29
N GLY A 104 4.74 -10.53 9.11
CA GLY A 104 5.82 -9.56 9.34
C GLY A 104 6.62 -9.28 8.06
N LEU A 105 6.84 -10.29 7.21
CA LEU A 105 7.46 -10.08 5.89
C LEU A 105 6.60 -9.16 5.01
N LEU A 106 5.28 -9.34 5.04
CA LEU A 106 4.37 -8.50 4.26
C LEU A 106 4.40 -7.05 4.74
N TYR A 107 4.40 -6.82 6.05
CA TYR A 107 4.50 -5.47 6.61
C TYR A 107 5.83 -4.82 6.28
N GLY A 108 6.94 -5.54 6.41
CA GLY A 108 8.26 -5.04 6.02
C GLY A 108 8.37 -4.75 4.52
N ALA A 109 7.72 -5.55 3.68
CA ALA A 109 7.65 -5.32 2.24
C ALA A 109 6.92 -4.00 1.92
N TYR A 110 5.78 -3.77 2.55
CA TYR A 110 5.04 -2.51 2.38
C TYR A 110 5.82 -1.32 2.95
N GLU A 111 6.53 -1.47 4.06
CA GLU A 111 7.36 -0.40 4.60
C GLU A 111 8.47 -0.01 3.62
N LEU A 112 9.18 -0.98 3.06
CA LEU A 112 10.23 -0.73 2.07
C LEU A 112 9.67 0.03 0.84
N ILE A 113 8.48 -0.39 0.35
CA ILE A 113 7.79 0.27 -0.75
C ILE A 113 7.35 1.70 -0.34
N ARG A 114 6.85 1.88 0.87
CA ARG A 114 6.45 3.18 1.40
C ARG A 114 7.64 4.15 1.45
N LEU A 115 8.74 3.72 2.02
CA LEU A 115 9.96 4.52 2.12
C LEU A 115 10.46 4.96 0.73
N GLN A 116 10.41 4.06 -0.24
CA GLN A 116 10.73 4.38 -1.63
C GLN A 116 9.80 5.44 -2.22
N ASN A 117 8.49 5.29 -2.02
CA ASN A 117 7.49 6.09 -2.72
C ASN A 117 7.18 7.43 -2.04
N THR A 118 7.52 7.58 -0.77
CA THR A 118 7.35 8.84 -0.03
C THR A 118 8.61 9.72 -0.03
N ASP A 119 9.66 9.30 -0.73
CA ASP A 119 10.96 9.99 -0.73
C ASP A 119 11.49 10.25 0.69
N ALA A 120 11.10 9.44 1.66
CA ALA A 120 11.43 9.63 3.07
C ALA A 120 12.95 9.67 3.34
N TYR A 121 13.74 9.15 2.42
CA TYR A 121 15.20 9.10 2.48
C TYR A 121 15.88 9.78 1.29
N ASN A 122 15.13 10.54 0.49
CA ASN A 122 15.67 11.22 -0.66
C ASN A 122 16.24 12.58 -0.23
N THR A 123 17.57 12.72 -0.23
CA THR A 123 18.27 13.97 0.08
C THR A 123 18.77 14.71 -1.15
N GLY A 124 18.39 14.28 -2.35
CA GLY A 124 18.84 14.86 -3.62
C GLY A 124 17.71 15.50 -4.42
N SER A 125 17.91 16.75 -4.86
CA SER A 125 17.07 17.39 -5.86
C SER A 125 17.34 16.74 -7.23
N GLY A 126 16.35 16.05 -7.78
CA GLY A 126 16.42 15.43 -9.11
C GLY A 126 15.78 14.07 -9.17
N ASN A 127 15.48 13.62 -10.38
CA ASN A 127 14.82 12.35 -10.69
C ASN A 127 15.59 11.07 -10.30
N GLN A 128 16.65 11.18 -9.52
CA GLN A 128 17.42 10.06 -9.01
C GLN A 128 17.03 9.80 -7.55
N GLN A 129 16.42 8.68 -7.31
CA GLN A 129 16.09 8.20 -5.97
C GLN A 129 17.36 7.64 -5.32
N ASN A 130 18.10 8.52 -4.72
CA ASN A 130 19.28 8.19 -3.97
C ASN A 130 18.93 8.21 -2.49
N PHE A 131 18.68 7.06 -1.93
CA PHE A 131 18.79 6.92 -0.49
C PHE A 131 20.24 7.16 -0.11
N SER A 132 20.53 8.19 0.61
CA SER A 132 21.91 8.53 0.97
C SER A 132 22.43 7.74 2.16
N LYS A 133 21.55 7.01 2.86
CA LYS A 133 21.88 6.28 4.09
C LYS A 133 21.32 4.87 4.07
N ALA A 134 21.99 3.98 4.80
CA ALA A 134 21.41 2.68 5.13
C ALA A 134 20.16 2.85 6.01
N ILE A 135 19.19 2.01 5.78
CA ILE A 135 18.01 1.83 6.63
C ILE A 135 18.31 0.62 7.52
N ASP A 136 18.06 0.76 8.81
CA ASP A 136 18.15 -0.33 9.77
C ASP A 136 17.05 -0.11 10.81
N GLU A 137 15.92 -0.71 10.57
CA GLU A 137 14.70 -0.49 11.34
C GLU A 137 14.14 -1.82 11.84
N THR A 138 13.74 -1.84 13.09
CA THR A 138 13.02 -2.96 13.69
C THR A 138 11.70 -2.47 14.21
N GLU A 139 10.63 -2.98 13.62
CA GLU A 139 9.28 -2.62 13.99
C GLU A 139 8.54 -3.81 14.62
N LYS A 140 7.83 -3.54 15.69
CA LYS A 140 7.01 -4.53 16.38
C LYS A 140 5.69 -3.90 16.80
N PRO A 141 4.55 -4.40 16.31
CA PRO A 141 3.25 -3.89 16.74
C PRO A 141 3.06 -3.98 18.24
N GLN A 142 2.64 -2.88 18.87
CA GLN A 142 2.40 -2.81 20.31
C GLN A 142 1.13 -3.55 20.72
N VAL A 143 0.16 -3.66 19.82
CA VAL A 143 -1.12 -4.35 20.06
C VAL A 143 -1.34 -5.43 19.01
N GLY A 144 -1.84 -6.58 19.46
CA GLY A 144 -2.04 -7.73 18.58
C GLY A 144 -3.23 -7.57 17.63
N LEU A 145 -4.28 -6.86 18.06
CA LEU A 145 -5.50 -6.68 17.27
C LEU A 145 -5.61 -5.22 16.82
N ARG A 146 -5.55 -5.01 15.52
CA ARG A 146 -5.59 -3.69 14.86
C ARG A 146 -6.61 -3.74 13.75
N ILE A 147 -7.85 -3.36 14.05
CA ILE A 147 -8.99 -3.54 13.15
C ILE A 147 -9.67 -2.21 12.82
N LEU A 148 -10.23 -2.15 11.62
CA LEU A 148 -11.19 -1.13 11.24
C LEU A 148 -12.60 -1.62 11.56
N ASN A 149 -13.40 -0.74 12.13
CA ASN A 149 -14.79 -1.03 12.45
C ASN A 149 -15.70 -0.22 11.52
N HIS A 150 -16.32 -0.90 10.57
CA HIS A 150 -17.23 -0.29 9.61
C HIS A 150 -18.67 -0.31 10.14
N TRP A 151 -19.31 0.85 10.06
CA TRP A 151 -20.72 1.03 10.46
C TRP A 151 -21.62 1.00 9.22
N ASP A 152 -21.52 -0.06 8.48
CA ASP A 152 -22.19 -0.24 7.20
C ASP A 152 -23.44 -1.07 7.35
N ASN A 153 -24.54 -0.63 6.76
CA ASN A 153 -25.77 -1.38 6.66
C ASN A 153 -25.72 -2.35 5.48
N LEU A 154 -26.54 -3.41 5.54
CA LEU A 154 -26.61 -4.40 4.47
C LEU A 154 -27.12 -3.83 3.14
N ASP A 155 -27.87 -2.73 3.17
CA ASP A 155 -28.33 -2.00 1.97
C ASP A 155 -27.24 -1.13 1.32
N GLY A 156 -26.01 -1.14 1.86
CA GLY A 156 -24.90 -0.36 1.37
C GLY A 156 -24.87 1.11 1.82
N SER A 157 -25.82 1.52 2.68
CA SER A 157 -25.74 2.82 3.36
C SER A 157 -24.77 2.76 4.55
N ILE A 158 -24.29 3.91 4.98
CA ILE A 158 -23.49 4.03 6.19
C ILE A 158 -24.38 4.58 7.29
N GLU A 159 -24.26 4.04 8.48
CA GLU A 159 -25.00 4.53 9.63
C GLU A 159 -24.80 6.04 9.79
N ARG A 160 -25.91 6.76 10.06
CA ARG A 160 -25.95 8.20 10.22
C ARG A 160 -25.59 9.04 8.99
N GLY A 161 -25.32 8.41 7.84
CA GLY A 161 -25.26 9.06 6.53
C GLY A 161 -24.16 10.09 6.28
N TYR A 162 -23.14 10.17 7.13
CA TYR A 162 -22.14 11.22 6.99
C TYR A 162 -20.88 10.84 6.20
N ALA A 163 -20.75 9.63 5.77
CA ALA A 163 -19.55 9.18 5.06
C ALA A 163 -19.81 8.63 3.66
N GLY A 164 -21.00 8.83 3.09
CA GLY A 164 -21.35 8.37 1.76
C GLY A 164 -21.79 6.92 1.70
N LYS A 165 -21.35 6.18 0.67
CA LYS A 165 -21.76 4.79 0.45
C LYS A 165 -20.69 3.81 0.95
N SER A 166 -21.13 2.64 1.41
CA SER A 166 -20.25 1.54 1.79
C SER A 166 -19.37 1.08 0.63
N ILE A 167 -18.13 0.70 0.94
CA ILE A 167 -17.27 -0.02 0.00
C ILE A 167 -17.71 -1.49 -0.17
N PHE A 168 -18.49 -2.02 0.79
CA PHE A 168 -19.04 -3.37 0.77
C PHE A 168 -20.42 -3.35 0.15
N LYS A 169 -20.49 -3.71 -1.13
CA LYS A 169 -21.75 -3.76 -1.88
C LYS A 169 -22.32 -5.17 -1.80
N TRP A 170 -23.21 -5.36 -0.88
CA TRP A 170 -23.81 -6.69 -0.61
C TRP A 170 -24.59 -7.25 -1.80
N GLU A 171 -25.16 -6.39 -2.66
CA GLU A 171 -25.81 -6.79 -3.89
C GLU A 171 -24.86 -7.43 -4.92
N GLU A 172 -23.57 -7.20 -4.79
CA GLU A 172 -22.54 -7.83 -5.63
C GLU A 172 -22.13 -9.23 -5.11
N ILE A 173 -22.69 -9.67 -3.99
CA ILE A 173 -22.42 -10.97 -3.40
C ILE A 173 -23.57 -11.90 -3.72
N LYS A 174 -23.31 -12.95 -4.50
CA LYS A 174 -24.29 -13.99 -4.79
C LYS A 174 -24.03 -15.19 -3.90
N LEU A 175 -24.94 -15.42 -2.98
CA LEU A 175 -24.87 -16.60 -2.14
C LEU A 175 -25.27 -17.84 -2.95
N GLY A 176 -24.56 -18.94 -2.75
CA GLY A 176 -24.89 -20.24 -3.32
C GLY A 176 -26.13 -20.84 -2.67
N LYS A 177 -26.69 -21.87 -3.30
CA LYS A 177 -27.84 -22.61 -2.75
C LYS A 177 -27.50 -23.21 -1.37
N ASN A 178 -28.38 -23.00 -0.41
CA ASN A 178 -28.19 -23.44 0.98
C ASN A 178 -26.93 -22.92 1.67
N GLY A 179 -26.47 -21.74 1.30
CA GLY A 179 -25.26 -21.11 1.88
C GLY A 179 -23.93 -21.77 1.50
N LYS A 180 -23.98 -22.76 0.57
CA LYS A 180 -22.79 -23.44 0.07
C LYS A 180 -22.41 -22.91 -1.31
N GLY A 181 -21.17 -22.44 -1.41
CA GLY A 181 -20.68 -21.78 -2.60
C GLY A 181 -21.32 -20.40 -2.77
N GLY A 182 -20.77 -19.62 -3.63
CA GLY A 182 -21.23 -18.29 -3.94
C GLY A 182 -20.22 -17.61 -4.84
N SER A 183 -20.53 -16.43 -5.29
CA SER A 183 -19.61 -15.64 -6.09
C SER A 183 -19.73 -14.17 -5.71
N ILE A 184 -18.66 -13.46 -5.89
CA ILE A 184 -18.66 -12.01 -5.82
C ILE A 184 -18.38 -11.45 -7.21
N SER A 185 -18.85 -10.24 -7.49
CA SER A 185 -18.54 -9.58 -8.74
C SER A 185 -17.02 -9.32 -8.84
N LYS A 186 -16.49 -9.25 -10.07
CA LYS A 186 -15.09 -8.85 -10.27
C LYS A 186 -14.80 -7.48 -9.67
N SER A 187 -15.74 -6.55 -9.80
CA SER A 187 -15.61 -5.19 -9.23
C SER A 187 -15.47 -5.21 -7.72
N LEU A 188 -16.30 -6.01 -7.02
CA LEU A 188 -16.18 -6.17 -5.58
C LEU A 188 -14.87 -6.85 -5.20
N HIS A 189 -14.49 -7.90 -5.90
CA HIS A 189 -13.24 -8.62 -5.65
C HIS A 189 -12.03 -7.67 -5.75
N ASP A 190 -11.91 -6.90 -6.83
CA ASP A 190 -10.80 -5.98 -7.06
C ASP A 190 -10.76 -4.88 -5.97
N ARG A 191 -11.93 -4.39 -5.55
CA ARG A 191 -12.07 -3.41 -4.47
C ARG A 191 -11.63 -4.00 -3.12
N LEU A 192 -12.00 -5.24 -2.81
CA LEU A 192 -11.57 -5.92 -1.58
C LEU A 192 -10.06 -6.18 -1.56
N ILE A 193 -9.45 -6.54 -2.69
CA ILE A 193 -8.00 -6.67 -2.81
C ILE A 193 -7.32 -5.33 -2.53
N THR A 194 -7.80 -4.26 -3.14
CA THR A 194 -7.25 -2.90 -2.90
C THR A 194 -7.39 -2.49 -1.44
N TYR A 195 -8.54 -2.76 -0.83
CA TYR A 195 -8.80 -2.50 0.58
C TYR A 195 -7.86 -3.32 1.50
N ALA A 196 -7.69 -4.60 1.22
CA ALA A 196 -6.80 -5.47 2.00
C ALA A 196 -5.33 -5.02 1.90
N ARG A 197 -4.88 -4.64 0.70
CA ARG A 197 -3.53 -4.08 0.49
C ARG A 197 -3.32 -2.79 1.27
N ALA A 198 -4.29 -1.87 1.22
CA ALA A 198 -4.23 -0.62 1.96
C ALA A 198 -4.15 -0.87 3.48
N ASN A 199 -4.96 -1.77 4.01
CA ASN A 199 -4.93 -2.13 5.42
C ASN A 199 -3.61 -2.76 5.84
N ALA A 200 -3.15 -3.77 5.12
CA ALA A 200 -1.89 -4.44 5.41
C ALA A 200 -0.70 -3.48 5.36
N SER A 201 -0.74 -2.51 4.46
CA SER A 201 0.31 -1.49 4.33
C SER A 201 0.43 -0.55 5.53
N LEU A 202 -0.58 -0.51 6.37
CA LEU A 202 -0.62 0.25 7.63
C LEU A 202 -0.55 -0.68 8.86
N GLY A 203 -0.30 -1.96 8.65
CA GLY A 203 -0.26 -2.95 9.72
C GLY A 203 -1.62 -3.29 10.32
N ILE A 204 -2.73 -2.94 9.65
CA ILE A 204 -4.08 -3.31 10.06
C ILE A 204 -4.32 -4.78 9.70
N ASN A 205 -4.77 -5.58 10.67
CA ASN A 205 -4.88 -7.04 10.53
C ASN A 205 -6.31 -7.57 10.61
N GLY A 206 -7.31 -6.70 10.59
CA GLY A 206 -8.70 -7.13 10.60
C GLY A 206 -9.70 -6.02 10.25
N SER A 207 -10.93 -6.43 10.00
CA SER A 207 -12.04 -5.51 9.76
C SER A 207 -13.34 -6.10 10.28
N VAL A 208 -14.17 -5.28 10.90
CA VAL A 208 -15.58 -5.55 11.14
C VAL A 208 -16.34 -4.98 9.96
N LEU A 209 -17.03 -5.83 9.19
CA LEU A 209 -17.67 -5.43 7.93
C LEU A 209 -19.07 -4.84 8.15
N ASN A 210 -19.74 -5.26 9.21
CA ASN A 210 -21.06 -4.78 9.59
C ASN A 210 -21.20 -4.88 11.11
N ASN A 211 -21.38 -3.75 11.78
CA ASN A 211 -21.67 -3.69 13.21
C ASN A 211 -22.99 -2.96 13.52
N VAL A 212 -23.79 -2.69 12.51
CA VAL A 212 -25.10 -2.03 12.63
C VAL A 212 -26.19 -3.06 12.38
N ASN A 213 -27.19 -3.07 13.25
CA ASN A 213 -28.33 -4.00 13.19
C ASN A 213 -29.46 -3.42 12.36
#